data_0d2cf7158c403188b0e00a3de42229e3
#
_entry.id   0d2cf7158c403188b0e00a3de42229e3
#
_cell.length_a   1.000
_cell.length_b   1.000
_cell.length_c   1.000
_cell.angle_alpha   90.00
_cell.angle_beta   90.00
_cell.angle_gamma   90.00
#
_symmetry.space_group_name_H-M   'P 1'
#
loop_
_entity.id
_entity.type
_entity.pdbx_description
1 polymer ?
#
loop_
_entity_poly.entity_id
_entity_poly.type
_entity_poly.pdbx_seq_one_letter_code
_entity_poly.pdbx_strand_id
1 'polypeptide(L)'
;MNPIQTVIDLQEVDGRIRELEREAKDLPRRKALESARLKGVGASLEVARNQLAAAQQRIQESEQEASAAKDRVRELKILQASASSNKEFQQLAMAIEGLEHEADEADARAYAMMDEVPRLERAVKEAEEKMSGETGGVDDFCKELDERLAAVKEELAQLAVERTEKAKLVNPRTLLYYERLRAKRWPVAVPLNADSVCEGCHLVVPPSTEQMVEHKMELVACTNCGRMLYRDL
;
A
#
# COMPACT_ATOMS: atom_id res chain seq x y z
N MET A 1 23.71 41.81 15.84
CA MET A 1 22.60 41.06 15.22
C MET A 1 21.41 41.08 16.17
N ASN A 2 20.22 41.29 15.66
CA ASN A 2 19.00 41.26 16.48
C ASN A 2 18.80 39.84 17.02
N PRO A 3 18.69 39.68 18.37
CA PRO A 3 18.58 38.31 18.97
C PRO A 3 17.39 37.49 18.45
N ILE A 4 16.29 38.14 18.10
CA ILE A 4 15.12 37.45 17.57
C ILE A 4 15.33 36.96 16.14
N GLN A 5 16.09 37.73 15.32
CA GLN A 5 16.37 37.33 13.94
C GLN A 5 17.13 36.00 13.86
N THR A 6 18.13 35.82 14.75
CA THR A 6 18.86 34.53 14.79
C THR A 6 17.97 33.34 15.16
N VAL A 7 16.94 33.55 15.95
CA VAL A 7 15.94 32.53 16.30
C VAL A 7 15.00 32.28 15.12
N ILE A 8 14.57 33.31 14.40
CA ILE A 8 13.72 33.18 13.21
C ILE A 8 14.47 32.40 12.13
N ASP A 9 15.72 32.77 11.86
CA ASP A 9 16.58 32.09 10.88
C ASP A 9 16.77 30.60 11.22
N LEU A 10 16.95 30.25 12.52
CA LEU A 10 17.02 28.88 12.98
C LEU A 10 15.69 28.14 12.81
N GLN A 11 14.59 28.84 13.10
CA GLN A 11 13.24 28.27 12.95
C GLN A 11 12.89 27.97 11.49
N GLU A 12 13.33 28.79 10.56
CA GLU A 12 13.12 28.54 9.12
C GLU A 12 13.78 27.22 8.69
N VAL A 13 15.05 27.02 9.09
CA VAL A 13 15.76 25.76 8.81
C VAL A 13 15.05 24.57 9.48
N ASP A 14 14.63 24.73 10.74
CA ASP A 14 13.89 23.69 11.45
C ASP A 14 12.51 23.42 10.83
N GLY A 15 11.88 24.41 10.21
CA GLY A 15 10.64 24.27 9.45
C GLY A 15 10.85 23.35 8.24
N ARG A 16 11.87 23.64 7.42
CA ARG A 16 12.23 22.80 6.27
C ARG A 16 12.60 21.37 6.67
N ILE A 17 13.39 21.21 7.74
CA ILE A 17 13.73 19.88 8.28
C ILE A 17 12.45 19.11 8.61
N ARG A 18 11.49 19.72 9.30
CA ARG A 18 10.23 19.07 9.68
C ARG A 18 9.37 18.65 8.49
N GLU A 19 9.32 19.47 7.46
CA GLU A 19 8.62 19.18 6.22
C GLU A 19 9.25 17.96 5.52
N LEU A 20 10.57 17.98 5.34
CA LEU A 20 11.30 16.88 4.73
C LEU A 20 11.27 15.60 5.55
N GLU A 21 11.31 15.69 6.89
CA GLU A 21 11.13 14.53 7.78
C GLU A 21 9.74 13.89 7.63
N ARG A 22 8.69 14.69 7.43
CA ARG A 22 7.35 14.19 7.15
C ARG A 22 7.30 13.52 5.79
N GLU A 23 7.86 14.16 4.76
CA GLU A 23 7.97 13.59 3.42
C GLU A 23 8.75 12.28 3.44
N ALA A 24 9.91 12.22 4.12
CA ALA A 24 10.72 11.01 4.26
C ALA A 24 9.97 9.85 4.95
N LYS A 25 9.00 10.14 5.79
CA LYS A 25 8.14 9.13 6.42
C LYS A 25 6.97 8.72 5.53
N ASP A 26 6.47 9.64 4.70
CA ASP A 26 5.32 9.39 3.82
C ASP A 26 5.70 8.57 2.58
N LEU A 27 6.85 8.88 1.95
CA LEU A 27 7.30 8.22 0.73
C LEU A 27 7.34 6.68 0.84
N PRO A 28 7.92 6.06 1.89
CA PRO A 28 7.91 4.61 2.04
C PRO A 28 6.50 4.02 2.23
N ARG A 29 5.59 4.77 2.87
CA ARG A 29 4.19 4.34 3.04
C ARG A 29 3.45 4.30 1.71
N ARG A 30 3.66 5.30 0.86
CA ARG A 30 3.09 5.36 -0.50
C ARG A 30 3.61 4.21 -1.34
N LYS A 31 4.91 3.93 -1.30
CA LYS A 31 5.53 2.80 -1.98
C LYS A 31 4.94 1.46 -1.51
N ALA A 32 4.79 1.28 -0.20
CA ALA A 32 4.20 0.07 0.37
C ALA A 32 2.73 -0.12 -0.06
N LEU A 33 1.96 0.96 -0.15
CA LEU A 33 0.57 0.93 -0.60
C LEU A 33 0.45 0.47 -2.07
N GLU A 34 1.27 1.04 -2.97
CA GLU A 34 1.28 0.65 -4.38
C GLU A 34 1.76 -0.79 -4.58
N SER A 35 2.80 -1.20 -3.86
CA SER A 35 3.26 -2.59 -3.89
C SER A 35 2.20 -3.57 -3.37
N ALA A 36 1.43 -3.19 -2.36
CA ALA A 36 0.32 -4.01 -1.86
C ALA A 36 -0.83 -4.10 -2.89
N ARG A 37 -1.12 -3.00 -3.60
CA ARG A 37 -2.10 -2.95 -4.68
C ARG A 37 -1.71 -3.91 -5.81
N LEU A 38 -0.46 -3.88 -6.25
CA LEU A 38 0.05 -4.77 -7.29
C LEU A 38 0.00 -6.25 -6.86
N LYS A 39 0.35 -6.55 -5.59
CA LYS A 39 0.19 -7.91 -5.03
C LYS A 39 -1.27 -8.38 -5.07
N GLY A 40 -2.23 -7.48 -4.81
CA GLY A 40 -3.66 -7.81 -4.92
C GLY A 40 -4.08 -8.18 -6.34
N VAL A 41 -3.55 -7.48 -7.35
CA VAL A 41 -3.78 -7.83 -8.76
C VAL A 41 -3.16 -9.18 -9.10
N GLY A 42 -1.93 -9.44 -8.64
CA GLY A 42 -1.27 -10.73 -8.80
C GLY A 42 -2.03 -11.88 -8.14
N ALA A 43 -2.57 -11.68 -6.93
CA ALA A 43 -3.40 -12.68 -6.27
C ALA A 43 -4.69 -12.99 -7.07
N SER A 44 -5.29 -11.98 -7.70
CA SER A 44 -6.46 -12.18 -8.58
C SER A 44 -6.11 -13.02 -9.82
N LEU A 45 -4.94 -12.83 -10.41
CA LEU A 45 -4.44 -13.64 -11.52
C LEU A 45 -4.24 -15.10 -11.09
N GLU A 46 -3.61 -15.32 -9.94
CA GLU A 46 -3.41 -16.68 -9.40
C GLU A 46 -4.74 -17.39 -9.14
N VAL A 47 -5.75 -16.69 -8.63
CA VAL A 47 -7.09 -17.25 -8.45
C VAL A 47 -7.69 -17.67 -9.80
N ALA A 48 -7.60 -16.83 -10.82
CA ALA A 48 -8.11 -17.15 -12.17
C ALA A 48 -7.39 -18.39 -12.77
N ARG A 49 -6.07 -18.44 -12.66
CA ARG A 49 -5.27 -19.59 -13.13
C ARG A 49 -5.62 -20.88 -12.39
N ASN A 50 -5.79 -20.82 -11.09
CA ASN A 50 -6.16 -21.98 -10.29
C ASN A 50 -7.58 -22.49 -10.63
N GLN A 51 -8.52 -21.58 -10.93
CA GLN A 51 -9.85 -21.96 -11.38
C GLN A 51 -9.81 -22.67 -12.74
N LEU A 52 -9.03 -22.17 -13.69
CA LEU A 52 -8.84 -22.79 -14.99
C LEU A 52 -8.19 -24.18 -14.86
N ALA A 53 -7.11 -24.28 -14.07
CA ALA A 53 -6.42 -25.54 -13.84
C ALA A 53 -7.34 -26.59 -13.18
N ALA A 54 -8.14 -26.17 -12.19
CA ALA A 54 -9.10 -27.05 -11.54
C ALA A 54 -10.21 -27.53 -12.50
N ALA A 55 -10.69 -26.70 -13.39
CA ALA A 55 -11.66 -27.08 -14.41
C ALA A 55 -11.06 -28.10 -15.41
N GLN A 56 -9.85 -27.85 -15.88
CA GLN A 56 -9.13 -28.76 -16.78
C GLN A 56 -8.86 -30.12 -16.12
N GLN A 57 -8.46 -30.11 -14.85
CA GLN A 57 -8.26 -31.34 -14.09
C GLN A 57 -9.55 -32.15 -13.97
N ARG A 58 -10.67 -31.51 -13.63
CA ARG A 58 -11.98 -32.21 -13.54
C ARG A 58 -12.46 -32.77 -14.87
N ILE A 59 -12.20 -32.06 -15.97
CA ILE A 59 -12.47 -32.60 -17.31
C ILE A 59 -11.69 -33.88 -17.52
N GLN A 60 -10.37 -33.85 -17.27
CA GLN A 60 -9.50 -35.00 -17.43
C GLN A 60 -9.92 -36.19 -16.54
N GLU A 61 -10.30 -35.92 -15.30
CA GLU A 61 -10.82 -36.97 -14.38
C GLU A 61 -12.10 -37.59 -14.92
N SER A 62 -13.06 -36.77 -15.38
CA SER A 62 -14.32 -37.28 -15.95
C SER A 62 -14.10 -38.04 -17.26
N GLU A 63 -13.21 -37.59 -18.15
CA GLU A 63 -12.83 -38.34 -19.37
C GLU A 63 -12.18 -39.69 -19.04
N GLN A 64 -11.33 -39.75 -18.02
CA GLN A 64 -10.72 -41.00 -17.56
C GLN A 64 -11.77 -41.97 -16.98
N GLU A 65 -12.73 -41.47 -16.19
CA GLU A 65 -13.85 -42.27 -15.65
C GLU A 65 -14.69 -42.82 -16.80
N ALA A 66 -15.07 -41.99 -17.77
CA ALA A 66 -15.83 -42.41 -18.93
C ALA A 66 -15.09 -43.48 -19.76
N SER A 67 -13.79 -43.26 -19.99
CA SER A 67 -12.95 -44.21 -20.73
C SER A 67 -12.86 -45.57 -20.00
N ALA A 68 -12.63 -45.57 -18.67
CA ALA A 68 -12.54 -46.79 -17.89
C ALA A 68 -13.87 -47.56 -17.87
N ALA A 69 -15.00 -46.86 -17.76
CA ALA A 69 -16.33 -47.49 -17.83
C ALA A 69 -16.60 -48.11 -19.22
N LYS A 70 -16.27 -47.41 -20.32
CA LYS A 70 -16.38 -47.92 -21.70
C LYS A 70 -15.48 -49.11 -21.96
N ASP A 71 -14.27 -49.14 -21.39
CA ASP A 71 -13.38 -50.31 -21.48
C ASP A 71 -14.00 -51.53 -20.77
N ARG A 72 -14.55 -51.29 -19.59
CA ARG A 72 -15.22 -52.32 -18.83
C ARG A 72 -16.47 -52.86 -19.55
N VAL A 73 -17.23 -52.00 -20.19
CA VAL A 73 -18.37 -52.39 -21.04
C VAL A 73 -17.89 -53.31 -22.16
N ARG A 74 -16.76 -52.98 -22.83
CA ARG A 74 -16.20 -53.85 -23.91
C ARG A 74 -15.84 -55.23 -23.40
N GLU A 75 -15.20 -55.33 -22.23
CA GLU A 75 -14.86 -56.60 -21.59
C GLU A 75 -16.12 -57.41 -21.26
N LEU A 76 -17.15 -56.80 -20.66
CA LEU A 76 -18.38 -57.47 -20.30
C LEU A 76 -19.19 -57.91 -21.53
N LYS A 77 -19.19 -57.17 -22.62
CA LYS A 77 -19.81 -57.58 -23.90
C LYS A 77 -19.17 -58.85 -24.50
N ILE A 78 -17.83 -58.97 -24.38
CA ILE A 78 -17.14 -60.21 -24.78
C ILE A 78 -17.56 -61.40 -23.89
N LEU A 79 -17.66 -61.20 -22.60
CA LEU A 79 -18.13 -62.25 -21.66
C LEU A 79 -19.59 -62.61 -21.92
N GLN A 80 -20.44 -61.62 -22.17
CA GLN A 80 -21.86 -61.84 -22.49
C GLN A 80 -22.06 -62.68 -23.74
N ALA A 81 -21.22 -62.47 -24.76
CA ALA A 81 -21.28 -63.28 -25.99
C ALA A 81 -20.92 -64.77 -25.77
N SER A 82 -20.20 -65.07 -24.70
CA SER A 82 -19.80 -66.42 -24.29
C SER A 82 -20.66 -67.03 -23.15
N ALA A 83 -21.71 -66.34 -22.69
CA ALA A 83 -22.58 -66.78 -21.62
C ALA A 83 -23.24 -68.10 -21.89
N SER A 84 -23.17 -68.98 -20.89
CA SER A 84 -23.70 -70.37 -21.00
C SER A 84 -25.15 -70.50 -20.53
N SER A 85 -25.71 -69.45 -19.87
CA SER A 85 -27.09 -69.46 -19.39
C SER A 85 -27.80 -68.13 -19.60
N ASN A 86 -29.14 -68.22 -19.76
CA ASN A 86 -29.95 -66.99 -19.89
C ASN A 86 -29.86 -66.05 -18.65
N LYS A 87 -29.70 -66.66 -17.46
CA LYS A 87 -29.54 -65.93 -16.20
C LYS A 87 -28.21 -65.09 -16.19
N GLU A 88 -27.12 -65.72 -16.61
CA GLU A 88 -25.82 -65.08 -16.71
C GLU A 88 -25.83 -63.97 -17.76
N PHE A 89 -26.44 -64.23 -18.94
CA PHE A 89 -26.63 -63.26 -19.98
C PHE A 89 -27.38 -62.00 -19.48
N GLN A 90 -28.48 -62.16 -18.75
CA GLN A 90 -29.26 -61.07 -18.18
C GLN A 90 -28.49 -60.28 -17.11
N GLN A 91 -27.73 -60.96 -16.24
CA GLN A 91 -26.91 -60.32 -15.22
C GLN A 91 -25.83 -59.44 -15.87
N LEU A 92 -25.17 -59.93 -16.91
CA LEU A 92 -24.18 -59.19 -17.66
C LEU A 92 -24.82 -58.02 -18.42
N ALA A 93 -26.04 -58.20 -18.98
CA ALA A 93 -26.77 -57.12 -19.62
C ALA A 93 -27.06 -55.95 -18.68
N MET A 94 -27.53 -56.22 -17.46
CA MET A 94 -27.77 -55.18 -16.43
C MET A 94 -26.49 -54.47 -15.98
N ALA A 95 -25.37 -55.22 -15.87
CA ALA A 95 -24.08 -54.64 -15.50
C ALA A 95 -23.54 -53.74 -16.64
N ILE A 96 -23.72 -54.13 -17.90
CA ILE A 96 -23.36 -53.33 -19.06
C ILE A 96 -24.17 -52.05 -19.09
N GLU A 97 -25.49 -52.10 -18.93
CA GLU A 97 -26.38 -50.95 -18.89
C GLU A 97 -25.99 -49.96 -17.79
N GLY A 98 -25.66 -50.44 -16.59
CA GLY A 98 -25.16 -49.60 -15.49
C GLY A 98 -23.88 -48.89 -15.84
N LEU A 99 -22.89 -49.57 -16.40
CA LEU A 99 -21.61 -48.96 -16.81
C LEU A 99 -21.75 -48.04 -18.01
N GLU A 100 -22.65 -48.28 -18.95
CA GLU A 100 -22.96 -47.36 -20.06
C GLU A 100 -23.55 -46.08 -19.49
N HIS A 101 -24.47 -46.16 -18.52
CA HIS A 101 -25.01 -44.98 -17.85
C HIS A 101 -23.93 -44.19 -17.09
N GLU A 102 -23.03 -44.87 -16.35
CA GLU A 102 -21.90 -44.24 -15.67
C GLU A 102 -20.98 -43.49 -16.66
N ALA A 103 -20.70 -44.10 -17.81
CA ALA A 103 -19.90 -43.49 -18.85
C ALA A 103 -20.57 -42.25 -19.44
N ASP A 104 -21.88 -42.33 -19.74
CA ASP A 104 -22.65 -41.18 -20.26
C ASP A 104 -22.73 -40.02 -19.28
N GLU A 105 -22.89 -40.33 -17.96
CA GLU A 105 -22.86 -39.28 -16.93
C GLU A 105 -21.49 -38.63 -16.81
N ALA A 106 -20.40 -39.41 -16.89
CA ALA A 106 -19.04 -38.86 -16.84
C ALA A 106 -18.73 -38.00 -18.06
N ASP A 107 -19.13 -38.45 -19.27
CA ASP A 107 -19.02 -37.63 -20.48
C ASP A 107 -19.83 -36.31 -20.35
N ALA A 108 -21.06 -36.40 -19.85
CA ALA A 108 -21.90 -35.20 -19.68
C ALA A 108 -21.27 -34.21 -18.69
N ARG A 109 -20.64 -34.69 -17.60
CA ARG A 109 -19.87 -33.83 -16.67
C ARG A 109 -18.69 -33.16 -17.38
N ALA A 110 -17.93 -33.92 -18.18
CA ALA A 110 -16.80 -33.37 -18.93
C ALA A 110 -17.26 -32.26 -19.91
N TYR A 111 -18.31 -32.54 -20.71
CA TYR A 111 -18.85 -31.57 -21.66
C TYR A 111 -19.34 -30.26 -20.98
N ALA A 112 -20.08 -30.42 -19.86
CA ALA A 112 -20.56 -29.23 -19.12
C ALA A 112 -19.42 -28.37 -18.62
N MET A 113 -18.29 -28.96 -18.19
CA MET A 113 -17.11 -28.20 -17.77
C MET A 113 -16.35 -27.62 -18.94
N MET A 114 -16.28 -28.31 -20.08
CA MET A 114 -15.65 -27.78 -21.31
C MET A 114 -16.30 -26.48 -21.78
N ASP A 115 -17.60 -26.33 -21.61
CA ASP A 115 -18.32 -25.11 -21.94
C ASP A 115 -17.90 -23.90 -21.08
N GLU A 116 -17.38 -24.14 -19.85
CA GLU A 116 -16.89 -23.09 -18.98
C GLU A 116 -15.45 -22.66 -19.28
N VAL A 117 -14.63 -23.54 -19.87
CA VAL A 117 -13.19 -23.29 -20.13
C VAL A 117 -12.95 -21.99 -20.90
N PRO A 118 -13.66 -21.69 -22.01
CA PRO A 118 -13.43 -20.45 -22.76
C PRO A 118 -13.70 -19.18 -21.95
N ARG A 119 -14.58 -19.26 -20.94
CA ARG A 119 -14.84 -18.15 -20.03
C ARG A 119 -13.70 -17.99 -19.04
N LEU A 120 -13.18 -19.10 -18.48
CA LEU A 120 -12.05 -19.08 -17.56
C LEU A 120 -10.76 -18.63 -18.23
N GLU A 121 -10.52 -19.06 -19.46
CA GLU A 121 -9.36 -18.61 -20.26
C GLU A 121 -9.41 -17.09 -20.52
N ARG A 122 -10.58 -16.54 -20.83
CA ARG A 122 -10.76 -15.11 -20.96
C ARG A 122 -10.47 -14.38 -19.66
N ALA A 123 -10.95 -14.90 -18.52
CA ALA A 123 -10.70 -14.31 -17.22
C ALA A 123 -9.20 -14.31 -16.86
N VAL A 124 -8.46 -15.37 -17.20
CA VAL A 124 -7.00 -15.42 -17.04
C VAL A 124 -6.32 -14.38 -17.91
N LYS A 125 -6.69 -14.29 -19.20
CA LYS A 125 -6.12 -13.33 -20.13
C LYS A 125 -6.36 -11.87 -19.69
N GLU A 126 -7.57 -11.54 -19.27
CA GLU A 126 -7.90 -10.21 -18.74
C GLU A 126 -7.09 -9.88 -17.47
N ALA A 127 -6.91 -10.86 -16.57
CA ALA A 127 -6.09 -10.67 -15.38
C ALA A 127 -4.60 -10.52 -15.70
N GLU A 128 -4.08 -11.22 -16.72
CA GLU A 128 -2.71 -11.09 -17.22
C GLU A 128 -2.46 -9.72 -17.85
N GLU A 129 -3.37 -9.26 -18.71
CA GLU A 129 -3.31 -7.94 -19.34
C GLU A 129 -3.32 -6.84 -18.27
N LYS A 130 -4.19 -6.96 -17.28
CA LYS A 130 -4.25 -6.04 -16.14
C LYS A 130 -2.95 -6.03 -15.34
N MET A 131 -2.43 -7.21 -14.99
CA MET A 131 -1.16 -7.33 -14.24
C MET A 131 -0.01 -6.70 -15.02
N SER A 132 0.12 -7.01 -16.30
CA SER A 132 1.16 -6.45 -17.18
C SER A 132 1.04 -4.94 -17.32
N GLY A 133 -0.16 -4.41 -17.52
CA GLY A 133 -0.38 -2.97 -17.63
C GLY A 133 -0.08 -2.19 -16.35
N GLU A 134 -0.32 -2.79 -15.19
CA GLU A 134 -0.07 -2.12 -13.91
C GLU A 134 1.37 -2.25 -13.42
N THR A 135 2.07 -3.33 -13.74
CA THR A 135 3.43 -3.59 -13.23
C THR A 135 4.40 -2.50 -13.64
N GLY A 136 4.45 -2.12 -14.92
CA GLY A 136 5.36 -1.09 -15.41
C GLY A 136 5.15 0.25 -14.71
N GLY A 137 3.90 0.69 -14.61
CA GLY A 137 3.57 1.96 -13.95
C GLY A 137 3.90 1.98 -12.45
N VAL A 138 3.69 0.87 -11.74
CA VAL A 138 4.04 0.75 -10.32
C VAL A 138 5.55 0.73 -10.11
N ASP A 139 6.29 0.03 -10.97
CA ASP A 139 7.75 -0.04 -10.89
C ASP A 139 8.38 1.34 -11.13
N ASP A 140 7.92 2.08 -12.13
CA ASP A 140 8.41 3.43 -12.42
C ASP A 140 8.05 4.39 -11.28
N PHE A 141 6.84 4.35 -10.78
CA PHE A 141 6.43 5.15 -9.62
C PHE A 141 7.25 4.82 -8.37
N CYS A 142 7.53 3.55 -8.11
CA CYS A 142 8.38 3.13 -6.99
C CYS A 142 9.82 3.66 -7.13
N LYS A 143 10.39 3.71 -8.35
CA LYS A 143 11.70 4.32 -8.60
C LYS A 143 11.70 5.81 -8.32
N GLU A 144 10.70 6.54 -8.81
CA GLU A 144 10.56 7.97 -8.54
C GLU A 144 10.50 8.25 -7.02
N LEU A 145 9.74 7.44 -6.27
CA LEU A 145 9.69 7.58 -4.81
C LEU A 145 11.03 7.29 -4.13
N ASP A 146 11.79 6.29 -4.61
CA ASP A 146 13.12 5.98 -4.08
C ASP A 146 14.12 7.09 -4.39
N GLU A 147 14.12 7.64 -5.60
CA GLU A 147 14.95 8.77 -6.01
C GLU A 147 14.62 10.02 -5.18
N ARG A 148 13.32 10.31 -5.01
CA ARG A 148 12.90 11.43 -4.16
C ARG A 148 13.32 11.23 -2.71
N LEU A 149 13.19 10.03 -2.17
CA LEU A 149 13.62 9.70 -0.81
C LEU A 149 15.13 9.88 -0.63
N ALA A 150 15.93 9.53 -1.64
CA ALA A 150 17.38 9.76 -1.63
C ALA A 150 17.69 11.27 -1.61
N ALA A 151 17.06 12.05 -2.47
CA ALA A 151 17.22 13.51 -2.51
C ALA A 151 16.80 14.16 -1.18
N VAL A 152 15.67 13.77 -0.61
CA VAL A 152 15.20 14.27 0.70
C VAL A 152 16.20 13.98 1.82
N LYS A 153 16.81 12.79 1.83
CA LYS A 153 17.84 12.45 2.81
C LYS A 153 19.11 13.30 2.66
N GLU A 154 19.49 13.61 1.43
CA GLU A 154 20.64 14.48 1.16
C GLU A 154 20.35 15.92 1.60
N GLU A 155 19.16 16.45 1.27
CA GLU A 155 18.71 17.78 1.72
C GLU A 155 18.68 17.85 3.26
N LEU A 156 18.18 16.82 3.92
CA LEU A 156 18.17 16.74 5.40
C LEU A 156 19.59 16.78 5.99
N ALA A 157 20.55 16.11 5.37
CA ALA A 157 21.94 16.13 5.81
C ALA A 157 22.56 17.54 5.66
N GLN A 158 22.29 18.23 4.56
CA GLN A 158 22.74 19.60 4.34
C GLN A 158 22.10 20.57 5.36
N LEU A 159 20.80 20.47 5.55
CA LEU A 159 20.07 21.30 6.51
C LEU A 159 20.51 21.04 7.97
N ALA A 160 20.92 19.81 8.31
CA ALA A 160 21.45 19.51 9.64
C ALA A 160 22.77 20.25 9.92
N VAL A 161 23.63 20.40 8.90
CA VAL A 161 24.85 21.22 8.99
C VAL A 161 24.49 22.69 9.11
N GLU A 162 23.62 23.21 8.23
CA GLU A 162 23.16 24.59 8.28
C GLU A 162 22.54 24.95 9.63
N ARG A 163 21.68 24.05 10.13
CA ARG A 163 21.07 24.19 11.46
C ARG A 163 22.11 24.33 12.58
N THR A 164 23.17 23.55 12.51
CA THR A 164 24.24 23.59 13.50
C THR A 164 24.95 24.94 13.48
N GLU A 165 25.22 25.49 12.31
CA GLU A 165 25.83 26.82 12.17
C GLU A 165 24.89 27.95 12.63
N LYS A 166 23.60 27.89 12.27
CA LYS A 166 22.60 28.87 12.75
C LYS A 166 22.42 28.79 14.27
N ALA A 167 22.43 27.59 14.86
CA ALA A 167 22.30 27.40 16.29
C ALA A 167 23.46 28.02 17.08
N LYS A 168 24.69 28.04 16.54
CA LYS A 168 25.86 28.73 17.17
C LYS A 168 25.67 30.24 17.30
N LEU A 169 24.86 30.84 16.43
CA LEU A 169 24.60 32.29 16.44
C LEU A 169 23.54 32.68 17.47
N VAL A 170 22.79 31.75 18.00
CA VAL A 170 21.77 31.97 19.03
C VAL A 170 22.42 31.94 20.41
N ASN A 171 22.02 32.88 21.29
CA ASN A 171 22.50 32.87 22.67
C ASN A 171 22.19 31.52 23.36
N PRO A 172 23.14 30.91 24.10
CA PRO A 172 22.96 29.58 24.70
C PRO A 172 21.71 29.40 25.57
N ARG A 173 21.33 30.43 26.35
CA ARG A 173 20.11 30.38 27.18
C ARG A 173 18.85 30.39 26.30
N THR A 174 18.85 31.19 25.28
CA THR A 174 17.78 31.27 24.27
C THR A 174 17.64 29.96 23.50
N LEU A 175 18.76 29.38 23.06
CA LEU A 175 18.78 28.11 22.36
C LEU A 175 18.19 26.98 23.23
N LEU A 176 18.57 26.92 24.51
CA LEU A 176 18.02 25.94 25.45
C LEU A 176 16.49 26.07 25.58
N TYR A 177 16.01 27.31 25.67
CA TYR A 177 14.57 27.59 25.72
C TYR A 177 13.87 27.21 24.39
N TYR A 178 14.47 27.56 23.27
CA TYR A 178 14.00 27.23 21.91
C TYR A 178 13.86 25.71 21.76
N GLU A 179 14.88 24.92 22.06
CA GLU A 179 14.85 23.46 21.92
C GLU A 179 13.77 22.81 22.79
N ARG A 180 13.59 23.29 24.02
CA ARG A 180 12.54 22.82 24.91
C ARG A 180 11.15 23.09 24.34
N LEU A 181 10.95 24.26 23.75
CA LEU A 181 9.67 24.66 23.20
C LEU A 181 9.40 23.97 21.85
N ARG A 182 10.43 23.84 20.99
CA ARG A 182 10.38 23.14 19.70
C ARG A 182 9.87 21.69 19.83
N ALA A 183 10.22 21.02 20.90
CA ALA A 183 9.75 19.65 21.13
C ALA A 183 8.24 19.55 21.44
N LYS A 184 7.65 20.65 21.95
CA LYS A 184 6.25 20.65 22.42
C LYS A 184 5.32 21.49 21.57
N ARG A 185 5.81 22.57 20.99
CA ARG A 185 5.03 23.59 20.27
C ARG A 185 5.77 24.11 19.07
N TRP A 186 5.08 24.12 17.95
CA TRP A 186 5.59 24.65 16.71
C TRP A 186 4.58 25.63 16.09
N PRO A 187 4.99 26.76 15.50
CA PRO A 187 6.32 27.36 15.53
C PRO A 187 6.71 27.85 16.94
N VAL A 188 8.03 28.10 17.16
CA VAL A 188 8.57 28.56 18.45
C VAL A 188 8.53 30.06 18.57
N ALA A 189 8.98 30.76 17.52
CA ALA A 189 8.88 32.21 17.38
C ALA A 189 7.67 32.55 16.51
N VAL A 190 6.85 33.49 16.96
CA VAL A 190 5.61 33.90 16.28
C VAL A 190 5.48 35.41 16.29
N PRO A 191 4.88 36.01 15.27
CA PRO A 191 4.64 37.44 15.28
C PRO A 191 3.58 37.83 16.31
N LEU A 192 3.75 39.07 16.81
CA LEU A 192 2.73 39.79 17.53
C LEU A 192 2.08 40.76 16.56
N ASN A 193 0.78 40.61 16.28
CA ASN A 193 0.10 41.46 15.34
C ASN A 193 -0.15 42.90 15.86
N ALA A 194 -0.75 43.76 15.06
CA ALA A 194 -1.03 45.14 15.39
C ALA A 194 -2.01 45.29 16.59
N ASP A 195 -2.89 44.30 16.79
CA ASP A 195 -3.87 44.31 17.89
C ASP A 195 -3.32 43.65 19.16
N SER A 196 -1.99 43.49 19.27
CA SER A 196 -1.31 42.85 20.40
C SER A 196 -1.75 41.40 20.63
N VAL A 197 -2.16 40.71 19.57
CA VAL A 197 -2.53 39.29 19.61
C VAL A 197 -1.34 38.41 19.22
N CYS A 198 -1.02 37.41 20.03
CA CYS A 198 -0.02 36.38 19.70
C CYS A 198 -0.52 35.46 18.59
N GLU A 199 0.10 35.43 17.42
CA GLU A 199 -0.32 34.57 16.31
C GLU A 199 -0.15 33.06 16.57
N GLY A 200 0.50 32.70 17.67
CA GLY A 200 0.65 31.29 18.05
C GLY A 200 -0.46 30.72 18.92
N CYS A 201 -1.12 31.54 19.74
CA CYS A 201 -2.23 31.09 20.61
C CYS A 201 -3.50 31.94 20.47
N HIS A 202 -3.43 32.99 19.63
CA HIS A 202 -4.53 33.90 19.30
C HIS A 202 -5.12 34.63 20.52
N LEU A 203 -4.32 34.82 21.58
CA LEU A 203 -4.71 35.59 22.75
C LEU A 203 -3.98 36.92 22.81
N VAL A 204 -4.66 37.94 23.30
CA VAL A 204 -4.08 39.26 23.54
C VAL A 204 -3.01 39.18 24.63
N VAL A 205 -1.88 39.83 24.40
CA VAL A 205 -0.81 39.91 25.41
C VAL A 205 -0.98 41.17 26.28
N PRO A 206 -0.48 41.20 27.53
CA PRO A 206 -0.48 42.40 28.34
C PRO A 206 0.31 43.55 27.70
N PRO A 207 -0.09 44.81 27.91
CA PRO A 207 0.60 45.97 27.33
C PRO A 207 2.09 46.05 27.71
N SER A 208 2.45 45.56 28.88
CA SER A 208 3.87 45.47 29.30
C SER A 208 4.65 44.51 28.42
N THR A 209 4.06 43.37 28.05
CA THR A 209 4.68 42.39 27.13
C THR A 209 4.85 43.01 25.73
N GLU A 210 3.85 43.72 25.24
CA GLU A 210 3.90 44.42 23.96
C GLU A 210 5.05 45.42 23.92
N GLN A 211 5.16 46.31 24.92
CA GLN A 211 6.27 47.30 25.03
C GLN A 211 7.65 46.61 25.03
N MET A 212 7.79 45.46 25.72
CA MET A 212 9.04 44.71 25.72
C MET A 212 9.39 44.16 24.32
N VAL A 213 8.41 43.71 23.56
CA VAL A 213 8.62 43.23 22.16
C VAL A 213 9.04 44.39 21.27
N GLU A 214 8.49 45.62 21.46
CA GLU A 214 8.82 46.81 20.68
C GLU A 214 10.26 47.30 20.90
N HIS A 215 10.75 47.21 22.13
CA HIS A 215 12.09 47.61 22.46
C HIS A 215 13.21 46.73 21.91
N LYS A 216 12.89 45.56 21.35
CA LYS A 216 13.79 44.60 20.62
C LYS A 216 15.10 44.23 21.35
N MET A 217 15.23 44.55 22.62
CA MET A 217 16.47 44.34 23.39
C MET A 217 16.62 42.93 23.94
N GLU A 218 15.50 42.28 24.21
CA GLU A 218 15.44 40.93 24.77
C GLU A 218 14.37 40.09 24.07
N LEU A 219 14.53 38.79 24.17
CA LEU A 219 13.52 37.84 23.69
C LEU A 219 12.37 37.76 24.67
N VAL A 220 11.19 38.11 24.22
CA VAL A 220 9.97 38.16 25.02
C VAL A 220 9.15 36.91 24.73
N ALA A 221 8.72 36.20 25.80
CA ALA A 221 7.84 35.04 25.69
C ALA A 221 6.39 35.46 25.92
N CYS A 222 5.49 34.89 25.13
CA CYS A 222 4.05 35.02 25.35
C CYS A 222 3.66 34.44 26.71
N THR A 223 2.97 35.23 27.53
CA THR A 223 2.55 34.85 28.89
C THR A 223 1.57 33.65 28.90
N ASN A 224 0.83 33.42 27.80
CA ASN A 224 -0.14 32.34 27.71
C ASN A 224 0.45 31.05 27.16
N CYS A 225 1.21 31.12 26.04
CA CYS A 225 1.68 29.91 25.36
C CYS A 225 3.18 29.68 25.45
N GLY A 226 3.95 30.66 25.92
CA GLY A 226 5.40 30.57 26.04
C GLY A 226 6.18 30.70 24.74
N ARG A 227 5.52 30.91 23.56
CA ARG A 227 6.23 31.16 22.31
C ARG A 227 6.97 32.49 22.37
N MET A 228 8.08 32.55 21.68
CA MET A 228 8.85 33.79 21.52
C MET A 228 8.10 34.74 20.61
N LEU A 229 7.96 36.00 21.04
CA LEU A 229 7.23 37.02 20.30
C LEU A 229 8.19 37.94 19.57
N TYR A 230 7.80 38.32 18.34
CA TYR A 230 8.45 39.39 17.59
C TYR A 230 7.41 40.24 16.86
N ARG A 231 7.76 41.46 16.53
CA ARG A 231 7.02 42.25 15.53
C ARG A 231 7.77 42.24 14.22
N ASP A 232 7.03 42.22 13.11
CA ASP A 232 7.61 42.35 11.79
C ASP A 232 8.53 43.54 11.73
N LEU A 233 9.72 43.33 11.17
CA LEU A 233 10.83 44.28 11.11
C LEU A 233 10.69 45.21 9.95
#